data_85818eb988bc3e90317d2dc31b8394cb
#
_entry.id   85818eb988bc3e90317d2dc31b8394cb
#
_cell.length_a   1.000
_cell.length_b   1.000
_cell.length_c   1.000
_cell.angle_alpha   90.00
_cell.angle_beta   90.00
_cell.angle_gamma   90.00
#
_symmetry.space_group_name_H-M   'P 1'
#
loop_
_entity.id
_entity.type
_entity.pdbx_description
1 polymer ?
#
loop_
_entity_poly.entity_id
_entity_poly.type
_entity_poly.pdbx_seq_one_letter_code
_entity_poly.pdbx_strand_id
1 'polypeptide(L)'
;FFFCDGPKNENDKKKISEIKNLFRIKKIKIYRKIFRKKNIGLANNIINGVSQVLKKYQNCIVLEDDLVINQNCIEYMNCMLKQFMNNKKIGSISAYSYIDEFNYKKNFDFYISKRHSSWCWGTWSRVWNKINWNEKNIIKHFNKESNIKKFSEGGKDLNLLLWGNYQNLINSWAIRFNFYCFKNSLRSIQPRYSMIINDGRDFSGTHEKFNFKFKKEYNFNPKLGSSKNISRRILENNEINFFIKNSHRRSIKLSLKFFCKYFRLI
;
A
#
# COMPACT_ATOMS: atom_id res chain seq x y z
N PHE A 1 -11.95 6.37 11.62
CA PHE A 1 -11.00 7.50 11.68
C PHE A 1 -10.87 8.13 10.30
N PHE A 2 -10.84 9.44 10.26
CA PHE A 2 -10.59 10.22 9.06
C PHE A 2 -9.41 11.18 9.34
N PHE A 3 -8.41 11.17 8.46
CA PHE A 3 -7.23 12.01 8.55
C PHE A 3 -7.09 12.84 7.28
N CYS A 4 -7.29 14.14 7.39
CA CYS A 4 -7.07 15.09 6.30
C CYS A 4 -5.79 15.87 6.56
N ASP A 5 -4.88 15.91 5.58
CA ASP A 5 -3.68 16.73 5.68
C ASP A 5 -4.03 18.23 5.64
N GLY A 6 -3.12 19.06 6.08
CA GLY A 6 -3.31 20.52 6.06
C GLY A 6 -3.19 21.09 4.65
N PRO A 7 -3.72 22.31 4.43
CA PRO A 7 -3.68 22.94 3.13
C PRO A 7 -2.26 23.40 2.76
N LYS A 8 -1.92 23.30 1.48
CA LYS A 8 -0.70 23.89 0.87
C LYS A 8 -0.95 25.32 0.38
N ASN A 9 -2.20 25.62 -0.01
CA ASN A 9 -2.62 26.87 -0.63
C ASN A 9 -4.09 27.18 -0.32
N GLU A 10 -4.60 28.32 -0.79
CA GLU A 10 -5.99 28.74 -0.57
C GLU A 10 -7.02 27.81 -1.23
N ASN A 11 -6.70 27.21 -2.38
CA ASN A 11 -7.58 26.26 -3.04
C ASN A 11 -7.77 25.00 -2.17
N ASP A 12 -6.70 24.48 -1.58
CA ASP A 12 -6.79 23.36 -0.64
C ASP A 12 -7.64 23.70 0.58
N LYS A 13 -7.56 24.95 1.09
CA LYS A 13 -8.41 25.41 2.20
C LYS A 13 -9.89 25.34 1.83
N LYS A 14 -10.27 25.78 0.61
CA LYS A 14 -11.64 25.70 0.11
C LYS A 14 -12.12 24.25 0.06
N LYS A 15 -11.34 23.37 -0.58
CA LYS A 15 -11.66 21.94 -0.67
C LYS A 15 -11.81 21.26 0.71
N ILE A 16 -10.94 21.58 1.66
CA ILE A 16 -11.03 21.08 3.04
C ILE A 16 -12.31 21.58 3.72
N SER A 17 -12.71 22.83 3.47
CA SER A 17 -13.98 23.38 3.99
C SER A 17 -15.20 22.65 3.40
N GLU A 18 -15.18 22.34 2.11
CA GLU A 18 -16.22 21.55 1.44
C GLU A 18 -16.31 20.15 2.05
N ILE A 19 -15.20 19.45 2.28
CA ILE A 19 -15.18 18.14 2.94
C ILE A 19 -15.79 18.22 4.34
N LYS A 20 -15.45 19.25 5.14
CA LYS A 20 -16.04 19.46 6.47
C LYS A 20 -17.55 19.64 6.39
N ASN A 21 -18.01 20.38 5.39
CA ASN A 21 -19.43 20.62 5.15
C ASN A 21 -20.16 19.32 4.72
N LEU A 22 -19.57 18.52 3.85
CA LEU A 22 -20.09 17.21 3.46
C LEU A 22 -20.31 16.29 4.68
N PHE A 23 -19.37 16.24 5.61
CA PHE A 23 -19.53 15.47 6.84
C PHE A 23 -20.70 15.92 7.69
N ARG A 24 -21.02 17.23 7.67
CA ARG A 24 -22.14 17.81 8.39
C ARG A 24 -23.47 17.45 7.69
N ILE A 25 -23.56 17.67 6.38
CA ILE A 25 -24.79 17.47 5.59
C ILE A 25 -25.14 15.97 5.53
N LYS A 26 -24.19 15.12 5.18
CA LYS A 26 -24.41 13.66 4.99
C LYS A 26 -24.48 12.89 6.31
N LYS A 27 -24.32 13.54 7.45
CA LYS A 27 -24.35 12.91 8.80
C LYS A 27 -23.47 11.65 8.88
N ILE A 28 -22.31 11.63 8.19
CA ILE A 28 -21.42 10.48 8.13
C ILE A 28 -20.83 10.23 9.53
N LYS A 29 -21.14 9.06 10.09
CA LYS A 29 -20.64 8.65 11.40
C LYS A 29 -19.17 8.25 11.30
N ILE A 30 -18.27 9.10 11.80
CA ILE A 30 -16.85 8.85 11.92
C ILE A 30 -16.43 9.01 13.36
N TYR A 31 -15.79 7.99 13.93
CA TYR A 31 -15.37 7.98 15.32
C TYR A 31 -14.47 9.19 15.67
N ARG A 32 -13.51 9.52 14.81
CA ARG A 32 -12.62 10.68 14.99
C ARG A 32 -12.24 11.26 13.62
N LYS A 33 -12.44 12.58 13.49
CA LYS A 33 -12.07 13.38 12.32
C LYS A 33 -10.89 14.27 12.70
N ILE A 34 -9.79 14.16 11.98
CA ILE A 34 -8.55 14.91 12.22
C ILE A 34 -8.24 15.71 10.97
N PHE A 35 -8.40 17.03 11.08
CA PHE A 35 -8.00 18.00 10.06
C PHE A 35 -6.76 18.71 10.55
N ARG A 36 -5.64 18.54 9.86
CA ARG A 36 -4.39 19.18 10.25
C ARG A 36 -4.39 20.65 9.91
N LYS A 37 -3.77 21.45 10.76
CA LYS A 37 -3.62 22.90 10.54
C LYS A 37 -2.56 23.22 9.47
N LYS A 38 -1.49 22.40 9.39
CA LYS A 38 -0.37 22.55 8.44
C LYS A 38 -0.24 21.29 7.60
N ASN A 39 0.16 21.46 6.34
CA ASN A 39 0.51 20.34 5.48
C ASN A 39 1.80 19.68 5.99
N ILE A 40 1.73 18.38 6.22
CA ILE A 40 2.88 17.56 6.66
C ILE A 40 3.32 16.56 5.58
N GLY A 41 2.58 16.52 4.49
CA GLY A 41 2.80 15.61 3.35
C GLY A 41 2.25 14.21 3.57
N LEU A 42 1.93 13.55 2.45
CA LEU A 42 1.26 12.24 2.42
C LEU A 42 1.94 11.22 3.34
N ALA A 43 3.26 11.05 3.23
CA ALA A 43 3.97 10.04 4.00
C ALA A 43 3.83 10.24 5.51
N ASN A 44 3.99 11.47 5.99
CA ASN A 44 3.85 11.77 7.41
C ASN A 44 2.39 11.68 7.87
N ASN A 45 1.44 12.04 7.00
CA ASN A 45 0.02 11.93 7.32
C ASN A 45 -0.40 10.46 7.51
N ILE A 46 0.02 9.57 6.61
CA ILE A 46 -0.22 8.12 6.72
C ILE A 46 0.48 7.55 7.97
N ILE A 47 1.79 7.82 8.16
CA ILE A 47 2.55 7.29 9.29
C ILE A 47 1.89 7.71 10.61
N ASN A 48 1.58 9.00 10.76
CA ASN A 48 0.96 9.51 11.97
C ASN A 48 -0.45 8.96 12.18
N GLY A 49 -1.25 8.88 11.11
CA GLY A 49 -2.62 8.37 11.17
C GLY A 49 -2.67 6.92 11.61
N VAL A 50 -1.93 6.06 10.92
CA VAL A 50 -1.84 4.62 11.23
C VAL A 50 -1.27 4.40 12.62
N SER A 51 -0.23 5.14 13.02
CA SER A 51 0.35 5.02 14.36
C SER A 51 -0.64 5.41 15.46
N GLN A 52 -1.47 6.42 15.25
CA GLN A 52 -2.52 6.79 16.21
C GLN A 52 -3.58 5.71 16.37
N VAL A 53 -3.99 5.08 15.26
CA VAL A 53 -4.97 3.98 15.27
C VAL A 53 -4.37 2.76 15.96
N LEU A 54 -3.17 2.34 15.58
CA LEU A 54 -2.52 1.12 16.08
C LEU A 54 -1.98 1.24 17.52
N LYS A 55 -2.01 2.43 18.14
CA LYS A 55 -1.85 2.58 19.59
C LYS A 55 -3.05 2.05 20.37
N LYS A 56 -4.25 2.04 19.77
CA LYS A 56 -5.51 1.62 20.42
C LYS A 56 -6.01 0.26 19.92
N TYR A 57 -5.72 -0.06 18.67
CA TYR A 57 -6.26 -1.23 17.98
C TYR A 57 -5.15 -2.16 17.51
N GLN A 58 -5.43 -3.45 17.49
CA GLN A 58 -4.45 -4.46 17.09
C GLN A 58 -4.15 -4.46 15.59
N ASN A 59 -5.08 -3.99 14.77
CA ASN A 59 -4.95 -3.89 13.32
C ASN A 59 -5.72 -2.68 12.79
N CYS A 60 -5.45 -2.30 11.55
CA CYS A 60 -6.20 -1.29 10.82
C CYS A 60 -6.27 -1.61 9.33
N ILE A 61 -7.29 -1.05 8.68
CA ILE A 61 -7.41 -0.97 7.22
C ILE A 61 -7.21 0.50 6.85
N VAL A 62 -6.41 0.75 5.82
CA VAL A 62 -6.12 2.08 5.30
C VAL A 62 -6.70 2.21 3.90
N LEU A 63 -7.49 3.25 3.68
CA LEU A 63 -8.08 3.65 2.42
C LEU A 63 -7.61 5.07 2.08
N GLU A 64 -7.21 5.30 0.85
CA GLU A 64 -6.95 6.62 0.29
C GLU A 64 -8.23 7.12 -0.43
N ASP A 65 -8.34 8.43 -0.63
CA ASP A 65 -9.55 9.10 -1.12
C ASP A 65 -9.80 8.92 -2.62
N ASP A 66 -8.80 8.45 -3.36
CA ASP A 66 -8.85 8.13 -4.79
C ASP A 66 -9.23 6.66 -5.10
N LEU A 67 -9.63 5.90 -4.07
CA LEU A 67 -9.95 4.48 -4.22
C LEU A 67 -11.47 4.23 -4.22
N VAL A 68 -11.94 3.56 -5.27
CA VAL A 68 -13.27 2.95 -5.32
C VAL A 68 -13.15 1.48 -4.93
N ILE A 69 -13.90 1.07 -3.91
CA ILE A 69 -13.86 -0.29 -3.37
C ILE A 69 -15.07 -1.12 -3.81
N ASN A 70 -14.85 -2.42 -4.05
CA ASN A 70 -15.91 -3.39 -4.24
C ASN A 70 -16.70 -3.58 -2.93
N GLN A 71 -18.00 -3.93 -3.03
CA GLN A 71 -18.88 -4.13 -1.88
C GLN A 71 -18.35 -5.14 -0.84
N ASN A 72 -17.60 -6.15 -1.26
CA ASN A 72 -17.06 -7.20 -0.39
C ASN A 72 -15.64 -6.88 0.14
N CYS A 73 -15.06 -5.73 -0.26
CA CYS A 73 -13.68 -5.39 0.03
C CYS A 73 -13.40 -5.31 1.54
N ILE A 74 -14.24 -4.59 2.28
CA ILE A 74 -14.05 -4.40 3.73
C ILE A 74 -14.22 -5.71 4.49
N GLU A 75 -15.16 -6.55 4.08
CA GLU A 75 -15.37 -7.86 4.69
C GLU A 75 -14.17 -8.78 4.46
N TYR A 76 -13.66 -8.83 3.23
CA TYR A 76 -12.43 -9.51 2.88
C TYR A 76 -11.25 -9.05 3.76
N MET A 77 -11.03 -7.75 3.85
CA MET A 77 -9.92 -7.17 4.62
C MET A 77 -10.01 -7.54 6.10
N ASN A 78 -11.20 -7.42 6.71
CA ASN A 78 -11.41 -7.79 8.11
C ASN A 78 -11.17 -9.29 8.34
N CYS A 79 -11.67 -10.11 7.45
CA CYS A 79 -11.54 -11.56 7.52
C CYS A 79 -10.06 -11.98 7.47
N MET A 80 -9.32 -11.47 6.49
CA MET A 80 -7.90 -11.78 6.30
C MET A 80 -7.03 -11.23 7.43
N LEU A 81 -7.31 -10.02 7.92
CA LEU A 81 -6.61 -9.47 9.08
C LEU A 81 -6.83 -10.31 10.34
N LYS A 82 -8.04 -10.82 10.56
CA LYS A 82 -8.34 -11.71 11.67
C LYS A 82 -7.63 -13.06 11.51
N GLN A 83 -7.70 -13.66 10.33
CA GLN A 83 -7.10 -14.96 10.02
C GLN A 83 -5.58 -14.98 10.21
N PHE A 84 -4.89 -13.92 9.81
CA PHE A 84 -3.43 -13.83 9.84
C PHE A 84 -2.89 -13.01 11.01
N MET A 85 -3.72 -12.70 12.01
CA MET A 85 -3.33 -11.89 13.17
C MET A 85 -2.07 -12.43 13.86
N ASN A 86 -1.99 -13.75 14.06
CA ASN A 86 -0.88 -14.40 14.74
C ASN A 86 0.21 -14.94 13.81
N ASN A 87 0.04 -14.79 12.50
CA ASN A 87 1.04 -15.29 11.55
C ASN A 87 2.22 -14.31 11.44
N LYS A 88 3.35 -14.68 12.04
CA LYS A 88 4.56 -13.85 12.08
C LYS A 88 5.26 -13.65 10.73
N LYS A 89 4.88 -14.42 9.70
CA LYS A 89 5.45 -14.29 8.33
C LYS A 89 4.68 -13.29 7.46
N ILE A 90 3.46 -12.86 7.87
CA ILE A 90 2.64 -11.93 7.12
C ILE A 90 2.71 -10.53 7.73
N GLY A 91 3.09 -9.56 6.91
CA GLY A 91 3.25 -8.15 7.29
C GLY A 91 2.05 -7.28 6.92
N SER A 92 1.35 -7.62 5.85
CA SER A 92 0.15 -6.90 5.42
C SER A 92 -0.84 -7.76 4.66
N ILE A 93 -2.07 -7.28 4.58
CA ILE A 93 -3.11 -7.72 3.65
C ILE A 93 -3.37 -6.56 2.69
N SER A 94 -3.66 -6.84 1.42
CA SER A 94 -4.10 -5.83 0.46
C SER A 94 -5.34 -6.30 -0.28
N ALA A 95 -6.18 -5.37 -0.68
CA ALA A 95 -7.32 -5.62 -1.56
C ALA A 95 -6.97 -5.41 -3.06
N TYR A 96 -5.77 -4.94 -3.34
CA TYR A 96 -5.24 -4.76 -4.69
C TYR A 96 -4.50 -6.00 -5.17
N SER A 97 -4.69 -6.37 -6.44
CA SER A 97 -3.97 -7.44 -7.11
C SER A 97 -2.98 -6.89 -8.14
N TYR A 98 -1.74 -7.36 -8.08
CA TYR A 98 -0.74 -7.07 -9.12
C TYR A 98 -0.84 -8.03 -10.32
N ILE A 99 -1.70 -9.06 -10.24
CA ILE A 99 -1.76 -10.16 -11.20
C ILE A 99 -3.14 -10.32 -11.86
N ASP A 100 -3.98 -9.30 -11.83
CA ASP A 100 -5.32 -9.34 -12.43
C ASP A 100 -5.33 -9.85 -13.88
N GLU A 101 -4.27 -9.52 -14.64
CA GLU A 101 -4.11 -9.88 -16.04
C GLU A 101 -3.31 -11.18 -16.26
N PHE A 102 -2.80 -11.75 -15.16
CA PHE A 102 -1.99 -12.94 -15.25
C PHE A 102 -2.85 -14.20 -15.43
N ASN A 103 -2.76 -14.81 -16.60
CA ASN A 103 -3.49 -16.05 -16.88
C ASN A 103 -2.79 -17.24 -16.23
N TYR A 104 -3.28 -17.66 -15.08
CA TYR A 104 -2.74 -18.79 -14.34
C TYR A 104 -3.74 -19.95 -14.29
N LYS A 105 -3.31 -21.13 -14.70
CA LYS A 105 -4.19 -22.31 -14.87
C LYS A 105 -4.74 -22.85 -13.55
N LYS A 106 -4.02 -22.71 -12.43
CA LYS A 106 -4.47 -23.23 -11.13
C LYS A 106 -5.56 -22.36 -10.54
N ASN A 107 -6.52 -22.99 -9.87
CA ASN A 107 -7.55 -22.28 -9.14
C ASN A 107 -7.02 -21.87 -7.75
N PHE A 108 -7.01 -20.58 -7.46
CA PHE A 108 -6.64 -19.99 -6.18
C PHE A 108 -7.42 -18.68 -6.00
N ASP A 109 -7.60 -18.24 -4.74
CA ASP A 109 -8.28 -16.98 -4.46
C ASP A 109 -7.33 -15.89 -4.03
N PHE A 110 -6.22 -16.26 -3.40
CA PHE A 110 -5.23 -15.36 -2.83
C PHE A 110 -3.84 -15.84 -3.17
N TYR A 111 -2.89 -14.90 -3.13
CA TYR A 111 -1.48 -15.25 -3.32
C TYR A 111 -0.59 -14.49 -2.34
N ILE A 112 0.60 -15.03 -2.13
CA ILE A 112 1.65 -14.43 -1.32
C ILE A 112 2.58 -13.61 -2.21
N SER A 113 2.76 -12.34 -1.87
CA SER A 113 3.62 -11.40 -2.58
C SER A 113 4.78 -10.93 -1.71
N LYS A 114 5.93 -10.73 -2.35
CA LYS A 114 7.09 -10.03 -1.76
C LYS A 114 6.96 -8.50 -1.83
N ARG A 115 5.97 -8.00 -2.59
CA ARG A 115 5.63 -6.58 -2.70
C ARG A 115 4.39 -6.28 -1.87
N HIS A 116 4.48 -5.26 -1.02
CA HIS A 116 3.35 -4.72 -0.26
C HIS A 116 2.70 -3.60 -1.07
N SER A 117 1.38 -3.64 -1.21
CA SER A 117 0.60 -2.59 -1.88
C SER A 117 0.24 -1.48 -0.91
N SER A 118 0.18 -0.24 -1.40
CA SER A 118 -0.38 0.91 -0.69
C SER A 118 -1.88 1.13 -0.94
N TRP A 119 -2.47 0.40 -1.88
CA TRP A 119 -3.88 0.56 -2.27
C TRP A 119 -4.78 -0.37 -1.48
N CYS A 120 -5.65 0.19 -0.66
CA CYS A 120 -6.50 -0.52 0.30
C CYS A 120 -5.74 -1.66 0.98
N TRP A 121 -5.00 -1.34 1.99
CA TRP A 121 -4.14 -2.27 2.70
C TRP A 121 -4.43 -2.28 4.18
N GLY A 122 -4.01 -3.33 4.86
CA GLY A 122 -4.13 -3.45 6.30
C GLY A 122 -2.90 -4.09 6.89
N THR A 123 -2.63 -3.75 8.16
CA THR A 123 -1.51 -4.29 8.94
C THR A 123 -1.86 -4.33 10.42
N TRP A 124 -0.93 -4.83 11.22
CA TRP A 124 -1.09 -5.00 12.66
C TRP A 124 -0.09 -4.15 13.45
N SER A 125 -0.47 -3.80 14.69
CA SER A 125 0.41 -3.11 15.63
C SER A 125 1.73 -3.86 15.86
N ARG A 126 1.70 -5.21 15.85
CA ARG A 126 2.89 -6.06 15.96
C ARG A 126 3.93 -5.88 14.83
N VAL A 127 3.50 -5.36 13.68
CA VAL A 127 4.35 -5.05 12.52
C VAL A 127 4.73 -3.58 12.54
N TRP A 128 3.72 -2.71 12.56
CA TRP A 128 3.86 -1.26 12.37
C TRP A 128 4.71 -0.58 13.44
N ASN A 129 4.50 -0.96 14.71
CA ASN A 129 5.17 -0.31 15.85
C ASN A 129 6.67 -0.66 15.95
N LYS A 130 7.15 -1.62 15.14
CA LYS A 130 8.56 -1.99 15.07
C LYS A 130 9.32 -1.27 13.95
N ILE A 131 8.64 -0.48 13.12
CA ILE A 131 9.25 0.19 11.98
C ILE A 131 10.02 1.42 12.43
N ASN A 132 11.31 1.46 12.13
CA ASN A 132 12.08 2.69 12.21
C ASN A 132 11.84 3.51 10.93
N TRP A 133 10.95 4.47 11.01
CA TRP A 133 10.59 5.34 9.89
C TRP A 133 11.72 6.28 9.43
N ASN A 134 12.74 6.47 10.26
CA ASN A 134 13.93 7.28 10.00
C ASN A 134 15.17 6.42 9.75
N GLU A 135 14.99 5.18 9.29
CA GLU A 135 16.09 4.27 8.98
C GLU A 135 17.04 4.89 7.96
N LYS A 136 18.24 5.25 8.42
CA LYS A 136 19.33 5.81 7.61
C LYS A 136 20.34 4.74 7.16
N ASN A 137 20.29 3.55 7.76
CA ASN A 137 21.31 2.53 7.55
C ASN A 137 21.00 1.62 6.35
N ILE A 138 20.62 2.22 5.23
CA ILE A 138 20.33 1.47 4.00
C ILE A 138 21.57 1.21 3.14
N ILE A 139 22.68 1.90 3.42
CA ILE A 139 23.94 1.71 2.67
C ILE A 139 24.41 0.24 2.75
N LYS A 140 24.26 -0.40 3.92
CA LYS A 140 24.57 -1.83 4.08
C LYS A 140 23.74 -2.73 3.15
N HIS A 141 22.55 -2.30 2.76
CA HIS A 141 21.75 -3.02 1.78
C HIS A 141 22.37 -2.93 0.39
N PHE A 142 22.78 -1.73 -0.03
CA PHE A 142 23.36 -1.51 -1.35
C PHE A 142 24.77 -2.05 -1.52
N ASN A 143 25.51 -2.26 -0.43
CA ASN A 143 26.84 -2.88 -0.45
C ASN A 143 26.79 -4.40 -0.70
N LYS A 144 25.61 -5.03 -0.72
CA LYS A 144 25.47 -6.47 -0.96
C LYS A 144 24.57 -6.71 -2.19
N GLU A 145 25.16 -7.16 -3.29
CA GLU A 145 24.43 -7.46 -4.51
C GLU A 145 23.30 -8.47 -4.29
N SER A 146 23.50 -9.45 -3.42
CA SER A 146 22.48 -10.43 -3.06
C SER A 146 21.25 -9.78 -2.42
N ASN A 147 21.41 -8.71 -1.64
CA ASN A 147 20.30 -7.97 -1.06
C ASN A 147 19.51 -7.21 -2.13
N ILE A 148 20.25 -6.55 -3.05
CA ILE A 148 19.67 -5.82 -4.19
C ILE A 148 18.86 -6.78 -5.05
N LYS A 149 19.41 -7.95 -5.40
CA LYS A 149 18.73 -8.99 -6.17
C LYS A 149 17.45 -9.48 -5.46
N LYS A 150 17.56 -9.82 -4.17
CA LYS A 150 16.43 -10.32 -3.36
C LYS A 150 15.32 -9.26 -3.18
N PHE A 151 15.67 -7.99 -2.95
CA PHE A 151 14.67 -6.92 -2.82
C PHE A 151 13.96 -6.65 -4.15
N SER A 152 14.68 -6.76 -5.27
CA SER A 152 14.09 -6.66 -6.62
C SER A 152 13.08 -7.76 -6.95
N GLU A 153 12.99 -8.83 -6.17
CA GLU A 153 11.96 -9.86 -6.38
C GLU A 153 10.53 -9.34 -6.14
N GLY A 154 10.37 -8.28 -5.33
CA GLY A 154 9.10 -7.58 -5.17
C GLY A 154 8.83 -6.52 -6.25
N GLY A 155 9.80 -6.25 -7.14
CA GLY A 155 9.71 -5.25 -8.22
C GLY A 155 11.09 -4.67 -8.52
N LYS A 156 11.42 -4.53 -9.81
CA LYS A 156 12.72 -3.96 -10.24
C LYS A 156 12.88 -2.48 -9.90
N ASP A 157 11.78 -1.79 -9.61
CA ASP A 157 11.73 -0.38 -9.21
C ASP A 157 12.09 -0.15 -7.73
N LEU A 158 11.93 -1.17 -6.87
CA LEU A 158 12.03 -0.99 -5.41
C LEU A 158 13.38 -0.44 -4.95
N ASN A 159 14.49 -0.91 -5.53
CA ASN A 159 15.81 -0.40 -5.16
C ASN A 159 15.99 1.08 -5.55
N LEU A 160 15.46 1.48 -6.72
CA LEU A 160 15.49 2.87 -7.16
C LEU A 160 14.65 3.77 -6.25
N LEU A 161 13.45 3.32 -5.89
CA LEU A 161 12.58 4.05 -4.96
C LEU A 161 13.20 4.17 -3.57
N LEU A 162 13.82 3.10 -3.08
CA LEU A 162 14.50 3.12 -1.79
C LEU A 162 15.68 4.11 -1.80
N TRP A 163 16.50 4.09 -2.85
CA TRP A 163 17.59 5.05 -3.04
C TRP A 163 17.09 6.49 -3.10
N GLY A 164 16.05 6.75 -3.93
CA GLY A 164 15.45 8.07 -4.02
C GLY A 164 14.87 8.58 -2.70
N ASN A 165 14.31 7.68 -1.88
CA ASN A 165 13.83 8.04 -0.55
C ASN A 165 14.99 8.36 0.42
N TYR A 166 16.08 7.63 0.35
CA TYR A 166 17.27 7.88 1.15
C TYR A 166 17.94 9.20 0.81
N GLN A 167 18.01 9.54 -0.48
CA GLN A 167 18.56 10.81 -0.96
C GLN A 167 17.59 12.00 -0.77
N ASN A 168 16.45 11.80 -0.09
CA ASN A 168 15.39 12.81 0.08
C ASN A 168 14.81 13.36 -1.23
N LEU A 169 14.98 12.62 -2.34
CA LEU A 169 14.38 12.98 -3.63
C LEU A 169 12.88 12.72 -3.65
N ILE A 170 12.43 11.75 -2.89
CA ILE A 170 11.03 11.44 -2.59
C ILE A 170 10.84 11.22 -1.09
N ASN A 171 9.61 11.40 -0.61
CA ASN A 171 9.23 11.01 0.75
C ASN A 171 8.10 9.98 0.63
N SER A 172 8.43 8.70 0.72
CA SER A 172 7.48 7.60 0.55
C SER A 172 7.45 6.70 1.78
N TRP A 173 6.32 6.66 2.46
CA TRP A 173 6.07 5.69 3.54
C TRP A 173 6.06 4.26 3.01
N ALA A 174 5.49 4.05 1.80
CA ALA A 174 5.30 2.73 1.21
C ALA A 174 6.62 2.01 0.92
N ILE A 175 7.63 2.72 0.38
CA ILE A 175 8.93 2.09 0.15
C ILE A 175 9.64 1.75 1.46
N ARG A 176 9.50 2.59 2.49
CA ARG A 176 10.04 2.30 3.84
C ARG A 176 9.36 1.09 4.46
N PHE A 177 8.06 0.96 4.30
CA PHE A 177 7.29 -0.23 4.72
C PHE A 177 7.71 -1.49 3.96
N ASN A 178 7.82 -1.42 2.63
CA ASN A 178 8.33 -2.52 1.80
C ASN A 178 9.74 -2.96 2.23
N PHE A 179 10.64 -2.01 2.49
CA PHE A 179 12.00 -2.30 2.92
C PHE A 179 12.05 -2.96 4.30
N TYR A 180 11.26 -2.45 5.27
CA TYR A 180 11.12 -3.08 6.58
C TYR A 180 10.63 -4.52 6.45
N CYS A 181 9.60 -4.76 5.66
CA CYS A 181 9.06 -6.10 5.44
C CYS A 181 10.08 -7.03 4.78
N PHE A 182 10.83 -6.54 3.81
CA PHE A 182 11.93 -7.29 3.20
C PHE A 182 12.99 -7.69 4.23
N LYS A 183 13.48 -6.75 5.04
CA LYS A 183 14.49 -7.01 6.09
C LYS A 183 14.03 -8.08 7.08
N ASN A 184 12.75 -8.14 7.37
CA ASN A 184 12.15 -9.07 8.33
C ASN A 184 11.49 -10.29 7.67
N SER A 185 11.74 -10.53 6.37
CA SER A 185 11.17 -11.64 5.60
C SER A 185 9.64 -11.73 5.66
N LEU A 186 8.96 -10.59 5.84
CA LEU A 186 7.51 -10.51 5.87
C LEU A 186 6.95 -10.52 4.44
N ARG A 187 5.76 -11.07 4.29
CA ARG A 187 5.02 -11.17 3.03
C ARG A 187 3.70 -10.41 3.09
N SER A 188 3.13 -10.12 1.93
CA SER A 188 1.78 -9.60 1.78
C SER A 188 0.85 -10.68 1.23
N ILE A 189 -0.38 -10.75 1.70
CA ILE A 189 -1.44 -11.52 1.07
C ILE A 189 -2.29 -10.58 0.22
N GLN A 190 -2.59 -11.01 -1.00
CA GLN A 190 -3.32 -10.24 -1.99
C GLN A 190 -4.36 -11.13 -2.68
N PRO A 191 -5.51 -10.61 -3.10
CA PRO A 191 -6.51 -11.36 -3.82
C PRO A 191 -6.05 -11.64 -5.26
N ARG A 192 -6.58 -12.70 -5.87
CA ARG A 192 -6.34 -12.99 -7.28
C ARG A 192 -6.81 -11.86 -8.19
N TYR A 193 -7.98 -11.29 -7.88
CA TYR A 193 -8.57 -10.17 -8.60
C TYR A 193 -8.68 -8.95 -7.69
N SER A 194 -8.38 -7.78 -8.22
CA SER A 194 -8.46 -6.53 -7.48
C SER A 194 -9.89 -6.25 -6.99
N MET A 195 -10.02 -5.90 -5.73
CA MET A 195 -11.27 -5.47 -5.13
C MET A 195 -11.36 -3.95 -5.02
N ILE A 196 -10.41 -3.27 -5.66
CA ILE A 196 -10.33 -1.81 -5.70
C ILE A 196 -9.98 -1.32 -7.10
N ILE A 197 -10.42 -0.10 -7.40
CA ILE A 197 -10.01 0.68 -8.56
C ILE A 197 -9.45 2.00 -8.03
N ASN A 198 -8.35 2.47 -8.60
CA ASN A 198 -7.90 3.84 -8.37
C ASN A 198 -8.60 4.75 -9.40
N ASP A 199 -9.41 5.69 -8.90
CA ASP A 199 -10.17 6.64 -9.72
C ASP A 199 -9.47 8.00 -9.86
N GLY A 200 -8.17 8.09 -9.62
CA GLY A 200 -7.35 9.31 -9.77
C GLY A 200 -7.39 9.91 -11.19
N ARG A 201 -8.58 9.97 -11.79
CA ARG A 201 -8.86 10.45 -13.16
C ARG A 201 -8.69 11.95 -13.31
N ASP A 202 -8.61 12.69 -12.21
CA ASP A 202 -8.58 14.14 -12.19
C ASP A 202 -7.17 14.75 -12.37
N PHE A 203 -6.18 13.93 -12.78
CA PHE A 203 -4.79 14.32 -12.95
C PHE A 203 -4.07 14.81 -11.67
N SER A 204 -4.74 14.77 -10.51
CA SER A 204 -4.15 15.21 -9.25
C SER A 204 -3.30 14.13 -8.58
N GLY A 205 -3.44 12.87 -9.02
CA GLY A 205 -2.64 11.76 -8.52
C GLY A 205 -1.19 11.82 -8.98
N THR A 206 -0.27 11.50 -8.08
CA THR A 206 1.18 11.46 -8.36
C THR A 206 1.59 10.24 -9.20
N HIS A 207 0.66 9.38 -9.58
CA HIS A 207 0.90 8.12 -10.32
C HIS A 207 -0.08 7.94 -11.48
N GLU A 208 0.39 7.29 -12.54
CA GLU A 208 -0.16 7.20 -13.89
C GLU A 208 -1.64 6.77 -13.99
N LYS A 209 -2.29 7.29 -15.03
CA LYS A 209 -3.64 6.93 -15.49
C LYS A 209 -3.67 5.49 -15.98
N PHE A 210 -4.43 4.64 -15.32
CA PHE A 210 -4.89 3.39 -15.91
C PHE A 210 -6.40 3.31 -15.82
N ASN A 211 -7.07 3.14 -16.97
CA ASN A 211 -8.50 2.84 -17.05
C ASN A 211 -8.75 1.41 -16.56
N PHE A 212 -8.99 1.23 -15.28
CA PHE A 212 -9.40 -0.06 -14.76
C PHE A 212 -10.94 -0.09 -14.59
N LYS A 213 -11.59 -0.92 -15.40
CA LYS A 213 -12.90 -1.49 -15.05
C LYS A 213 -12.65 -2.69 -14.13
N PHE A 214 -13.51 -2.97 -13.15
CA PHE A 214 -13.49 -4.25 -12.44
C PHE A 214 -13.60 -5.36 -13.48
N LYS A 215 -12.50 -6.07 -13.76
CA LYS A 215 -12.45 -7.10 -14.82
C LYS A 215 -13.29 -8.31 -14.48
N LYS A 216 -13.48 -8.59 -13.19
CA LYS A 216 -14.42 -9.57 -12.64
C LYS A 216 -14.89 -9.07 -11.28
N GLU A 217 -16.21 -9.11 -11.06
CA GLU A 217 -16.75 -8.99 -9.70
C GLU A 217 -16.30 -10.19 -8.90
N TYR A 218 -15.34 -9.96 -8.01
CA TYR A 218 -14.90 -10.98 -7.09
C TYR A 218 -15.88 -11.04 -5.93
N ASN A 219 -16.80 -12.00 -5.99
CA ASN A 219 -17.69 -12.31 -4.89
C ASN A 219 -16.92 -13.05 -3.81
N PHE A 220 -16.35 -12.30 -2.88
CA PHE A 220 -15.72 -12.88 -1.70
C PHE A 220 -16.80 -13.59 -0.87
N ASN A 221 -16.60 -14.88 -0.66
CA ASN A 221 -17.47 -15.63 0.25
C ASN A 221 -16.92 -15.51 1.69
N PRO A 222 -17.64 -14.83 2.61
CA PRO A 222 -17.18 -14.65 4.00
C PRO A 222 -16.96 -15.95 4.75
N LYS A 223 -17.70 -17.01 4.40
CA LYS A 223 -17.52 -18.34 4.98
C LYS A 223 -16.13 -18.93 4.71
N LEU A 224 -15.44 -18.47 3.64
CA LEU A 224 -14.06 -18.86 3.35
C LEU A 224 -13.08 -18.32 4.38
N GLY A 225 -13.33 -17.13 4.88
CA GLY A 225 -12.44 -16.49 5.86
C GLY A 225 -12.47 -17.09 7.24
N SER A 226 -13.53 -17.80 7.59
CA SER A 226 -13.66 -18.53 8.88
C SER A 226 -13.17 -19.97 8.81
N SER A 227 -12.89 -20.50 7.60
CA SER A 227 -12.55 -21.92 7.44
C SER A 227 -11.05 -22.18 7.63
N LYS A 228 -10.71 -23.30 8.31
CA LYS A 228 -9.34 -23.86 8.34
C LYS A 228 -8.76 -24.11 6.93
N ASN A 229 -9.59 -24.02 5.91
CA ASN A 229 -9.26 -24.30 4.52
C ASN A 229 -8.72 -23.08 3.74
N ILE A 230 -8.67 -21.88 4.35
CA ILE A 230 -8.20 -20.68 3.64
C ILE A 230 -6.74 -20.83 3.17
N SER A 231 -5.91 -21.54 3.95
CA SER A 231 -4.51 -21.80 3.58
C SER A 231 -4.36 -22.62 2.29
N ARG A 232 -5.33 -23.49 1.96
CA ARG A 232 -5.32 -24.29 0.72
C ARG A 232 -5.66 -23.45 -0.52
N ARG A 233 -6.22 -22.26 -0.34
CA ARG A 233 -6.61 -21.34 -1.41
C ARG A 233 -5.59 -20.20 -1.62
N ILE A 234 -4.50 -20.22 -0.85
CA ILE A 234 -3.41 -19.27 -0.96
C ILE A 234 -2.28 -19.92 -1.76
N LEU A 235 -1.91 -19.27 -2.84
CA LEU A 235 -0.81 -19.69 -3.68
C LEU A 235 0.47 -18.93 -3.34
N GLU A 236 1.54 -19.64 -2.99
CA GLU A 236 2.90 -19.12 -3.02
C GLU A 236 3.62 -19.73 -4.22
N ASN A 237 3.97 -18.90 -5.20
CA ASN A 237 4.57 -19.36 -6.44
C ASN A 237 5.63 -18.39 -6.96
N ASN A 238 6.73 -18.94 -7.44
CA ASN A 238 7.83 -18.17 -8.03
C ASN A 238 7.42 -17.48 -9.34
N GLU A 239 6.50 -18.05 -10.13
CA GLU A 239 6.00 -17.44 -11.38
C GLU A 239 5.26 -16.14 -11.09
N ILE A 240 4.41 -16.11 -10.05
CA ILE A 240 3.72 -14.90 -9.62
C ILE A 240 4.72 -13.83 -9.19
N ASN A 241 5.71 -14.20 -8.38
CA ASN A 241 6.74 -13.26 -7.97
C ASN A 241 7.59 -12.79 -9.17
N PHE A 242 7.86 -13.65 -10.12
CA PHE A 242 8.54 -13.30 -11.38
C PHE A 242 7.71 -12.33 -12.21
N PHE A 243 6.40 -12.55 -12.33
CA PHE A 243 5.48 -11.66 -13.03
C PHE A 243 5.45 -10.27 -12.36
N ILE A 244 5.25 -10.21 -11.04
CA ILE A 244 5.24 -8.95 -10.26
C ILE A 244 6.57 -8.20 -10.43
N LYS A 245 7.70 -8.90 -10.33
CA LYS A 245 9.03 -8.33 -10.54
C LYS A 245 9.17 -7.66 -11.90
N ASN A 246 8.64 -8.25 -12.95
CA ASN A 246 8.79 -7.77 -14.32
C ASN A 246 7.73 -6.74 -14.71
N SER A 247 6.53 -6.76 -14.09
CA SER A 247 5.49 -5.74 -14.27
C SER A 247 5.95 -4.39 -13.70
N HIS A 248 6.75 -4.40 -12.62
CA HIS A 248 7.30 -3.21 -11.98
C HIS A 248 8.74 -2.97 -12.46
N ARG A 249 8.88 -2.56 -13.73
CA ARG A 249 10.18 -2.23 -14.33
C ARG A 249 10.70 -0.90 -13.77
N ARG A 250 12.02 -0.71 -13.84
CA ARG A 250 12.62 0.61 -13.62
C ARG A 250 12.07 1.57 -14.66
N SER A 251 11.43 2.63 -14.22
CA SER A 251 11.03 3.70 -15.11
C SER A 251 12.27 4.52 -15.48
N ILE A 252 12.59 4.60 -16.76
CA ILE A 252 13.66 5.48 -17.27
C ILE A 252 13.35 6.94 -16.89
N LYS A 253 12.08 7.34 -17.00
CA LYS A 253 11.60 8.67 -16.60
C LYS A 253 11.87 8.96 -15.11
N LEU A 254 11.61 7.99 -14.23
CA LEU A 254 11.89 8.12 -12.79
C LEU A 254 13.39 8.20 -12.51
N SER A 255 14.19 7.39 -13.21
CA SER A 255 15.66 7.43 -13.10
C SER A 255 16.22 8.78 -13.52
N LEU A 256 15.76 9.32 -14.66
CA LEU A 256 16.12 10.65 -15.14
C LEU A 256 15.68 11.74 -14.16
N LYS A 257 14.45 11.68 -13.66
CA LYS A 257 13.95 12.63 -12.67
C LYS A 257 14.82 12.65 -11.40
N PHE A 258 15.24 11.46 -10.92
CA PHE A 258 16.12 11.40 -9.77
C PHE A 258 17.50 11.92 -10.08
N PHE A 259 18.05 11.60 -11.25
CA PHE A 259 19.32 12.12 -11.71
C PHE A 259 19.30 13.65 -11.77
N CYS A 260 18.35 14.25 -12.49
CA CYS A 260 18.23 15.70 -12.59
C CYS A 260 18.09 16.36 -11.20
N LYS A 261 17.24 15.83 -10.33
CA LYS A 261 17.03 16.36 -8.98
C LYS A 261 18.29 16.24 -8.10
N TYR A 262 19.00 15.12 -8.23
CA TYR A 262 20.24 14.89 -7.47
C TYR A 262 21.33 15.88 -7.86
N PHE A 263 21.47 16.16 -9.15
CA PHE A 263 22.45 17.12 -9.66
C PHE A 263 21.96 18.57 -9.73
N ARG A 264 20.74 18.84 -9.20
CA ARG A 264 20.10 20.17 -9.22
C ARG A 264 19.94 20.75 -10.63
N LEU A 265 19.65 19.92 -11.61
CA LEU A 265 19.46 20.29 -13.01
C LEU A 265 18.01 20.68 -13.35
N ILE A 266 17.12 20.67 -12.36
CA ILE A 266 15.72 21.13 -12.45
C ILE A 266 15.41 21.97 -11.22
#